data_74b700f354d035dbce793d2c01f92be9
#
_entry.id   74b700f354d035dbce793d2c01f92be9
#
_cell.length_a   1.000
_cell.length_b   1.000
_cell.length_c   1.000
_cell.angle_alpha   90.00
_cell.angle_beta   90.00
_cell.angle_gamma   90.00
#
_symmetry.space_group_name_H-M   'P 1'
#
loop_
_entity.id
_entity.type
_entity.pdbx_description
1 polymer ?
#
loop_
_entity_poly.entity_id
_entity_poly.type
_entity_poly.pdbx_seq_one_letter_code
_entity_poly.pdbx_strand_id
1 'polypeptide(L)'
;VAHSERGTGYFQEVDLSKMFSDICSYQAIIDSPEQMPRLAEIAVQKALIERQVTRIELPIDVTLAKVKSEHFMHPLVMSPSTIIPPAAAIQKAAEALNAGKKVSLFCGVGCRDAKSEVLQLAEKLGAPIVHTLRAKDIFDYGDGNVVGLTGLIGNPSGYHAIWDCDVL
;
A
#
# COMPACT_ATOMS: atom_id res chain seq x y z
N VAL A 1 28.56 -2.70 -7.32
CA VAL A 1 29.96 -2.51 -7.78
C VAL A 1 30.35 -1.04 -7.69
N ALA A 2 31.64 -0.71 -7.71
CA ALA A 2 32.13 0.67 -7.79
C ALA A 2 31.83 1.28 -9.18
N HIS A 3 31.82 2.61 -9.29
CA HIS A 3 31.59 3.27 -10.56
C HIS A 3 32.61 2.88 -11.64
N SER A 4 33.89 2.73 -11.24
CA SER A 4 34.97 2.32 -12.15
C SER A 4 34.81 0.93 -12.75
N GLU A 5 34.01 0.08 -12.11
CA GLU A 5 33.81 -1.31 -12.50
C GLU A 5 32.52 -1.54 -13.28
N ARG A 6 31.67 -0.51 -13.40
CA ARG A 6 30.41 -0.62 -14.14
C ARG A 6 30.67 -0.81 -15.65
N GLY A 7 29.97 -1.79 -16.24
CA GLY A 7 30.08 -2.12 -17.65
C GLY A 7 31.32 -2.94 -18.01
N THR A 8 32.11 -3.34 -17.02
CA THR A 8 33.32 -4.16 -17.25
C THR A 8 33.06 -5.67 -17.18
N GLY A 9 31.84 -6.09 -16.75
CA GLY A 9 31.56 -7.49 -16.43
C GLY A 9 32.17 -7.93 -15.10
N TYR A 10 32.32 -6.98 -14.18
CA TYR A 10 32.85 -7.25 -12.85
C TYR A 10 32.04 -8.31 -12.11
N PHE A 11 32.65 -9.03 -11.18
CA PHE A 11 32.01 -10.08 -10.39
C PHE A 11 30.70 -9.61 -9.77
N GLN A 12 29.62 -10.35 -10.01
CA GLN A 12 28.26 -10.05 -9.59
C GLN A 12 27.67 -8.73 -10.15
N GLU A 13 28.22 -8.17 -11.21
CA GLU A 13 27.62 -7.01 -11.85
C GLU A 13 26.28 -7.39 -12.49
N VAL A 14 25.24 -6.64 -12.17
CA VAL A 14 23.88 -6.78 -12.72
C VAL A 14 23.31 -5.40 -13.00
N ASP A 15 22.57 -5.24 -14.07
CA ASP A 15 21.78 -4.05 -14.33
C ASP A 15 20.52 -4.06 -13.42
N LEU A 16 20.70 -3.54 -12.22
CA LEU A 16 19.64 -3.50 -11.23
C LEU A 16 18.47 -2.60 -11.65
N SER A 17 18.73 -1.60 -12.49
CA SER A 17 17.65 -0.71 -12.96
C SER A 17 16.69 -1.44 -13.88
N LYS A 18 17.19 -2.33 -14.74
CA LYS A 18 16.35 -3.21 -15.55
C LYS A 18 15.69 -4.30 -14.71
N MET A 19 16.45 -4.91 -13.80
CA MET A 19 15.96 -6.00 -12.96
C MET A 19 14.74 -5.59 -12.12
N PHE A 20 14.73 -4.36 -11.61
CA PHE A 20 13.66 -3.84 -10.73
C PHE A 20 12.67 -2.88 -11.43
N SER A 21 12.74 -2.76 -12.77
CA SER A 21 11.92 -1.81 -13.52
C SER A 21 10.41 -2.03 -13.37
N ASP A 22 9.99 -3.29 -13.24
CA ASP A 22 8.57 -3.66 -13.10
C ASP A 22 8.06 -3.57 -11.65
N ILE A 23 8.98 -3.59 -10.69
CA ILE A 23 8.63 -3.62 -9.25
C ILE A 23 8.64 -2.21 -8.65
N CYS A 24 9.57 -1.37 -9.09
CA CYS A 24 9.83 -0.07 -8.47
C CYS A 24 9.17 1.07 -9.24
N SER A 25 8.37 1.89 -8.56
CA SER A 25 7.85 3.16 -9.10
C SER A 25 8.91 4.26 -9.20
N TYR A 26 9.96 4.14 -8.39
CA TYR A 26 11.08 5.06 -8.39
C TYR A 26 12.38 4.33 -8.16
N GLN A 27 13.37 4.67 -8.98
CA GLN A 27 14.73 4.14 -8.85
C GLN A 27 15.72 5.29 -8.98
N ALA A 28 16.72 5.32 -8.13
CA ALA A 28 17.82 6.27 -8.21
C ALA A 28 19.16 5.58 -7.95
N ILE A 29 20.18 6.06 -8.62
CA ILE A 29 21.57 5.70 -8.36
C ILE A 29 22.24 6.90 -7.71
N ILE A 30 22.96 6.70 -6.64
CA ILE A 30 23.71 7.75 -5.94
C ILE A 30 25.10 7.84 -6.57
N ASP A 31 25.31 8.86 -7.37
CA ASP A 31 26.60 9.07 -8.06
C ASP A 31 27.59 9.90 -7.22
N SER A 32 27.09 10.64 -6.22
CA SER A 32 27.94 11.35 -5.25
C SER A 32 27.28 11.33 -3.86
N PRO A 33 28.08 11.40 -2.78
CA PRO A 33 27.55 11.40 -1.41
C PRO A 33 26.56 12.54 -1.14
N GLU A 34 26.76 13.69 -1.79
CA GLU A 34 25.95 14.89 -1.64
C GLU A 34 24.51 14.72 -2.14
N GLN A 35 24.28 13.78 -3.07
CA GLN A 35 22.93 13.47 -3.57
C GLN A 35 22.09 12.66 -2.59
N MET A 36 22.75 11.91 -1.68
CA MET A 36 22.09 10.93 -0.83
C MET A 36 20.93 11.51 -0.02
N PRO A 37 21.05 12.64 0.70
CA PRO A 37 19.95 13.14 1.53
C PRO A 37 18.70 13.43 0.71
N ARG A 38 18.86 14.13 -0.43
CA ARG A 38 17.72 14.50 -1.27
C ARG A 38 17.07 13.30 -1.97
N LEU A 39 17.85 12.39 -2.52
CA LEU A 39 17.32 11.22 -3.21
C LEU A 39 16.68 10.22 -2.22
N ALA A 40 17.23 10.11 -1.01
CA ALA A 40 16.61 9.34 0.06
C ALA A 40 15.26 9.93 0.47
N GLU A 41 15.18 11.25 0.65
CA GLU A 41 13.91 11.94 0.94
C GLU A 41 12.86 11.67 -0.13
N ILE A 42 13.20 11.84 -1.40
CA ILE A 42 12.28 11.58 -2.52
C ILE A 42 11.82 10.11 -2.53
N ALA A 43 12.74 9.18 -2.33
CA ALA A 43 12.42 7.75 -2.32
C ALA A 43 11.46 7.41 -1.18
N VAL A 44 11.71 7.91 0.03
CA VAL A 44 10.86 7.67 1.19
C VAL A 44 9.48 8.32 1.02
N GLN A 45 9.42 9.58 0.55
CA GLN A 45 8.15 10.26 0.27
C GLN A 45 7.31 9.48 -0.74
N LYS A 46 7.91 9.07 -1.86
CA LYS A 46 7.20 8.27 -2.87
C LYS A 46 6.72 6.93 -2.32
N ALA A 47 7.56 6.22 -1.58
CA ALA A 47 7.18 4.94 -0.99
C ALA A 47 5.97 5.07 -0.06
N LEU A 48 5.92 6.11 0.75
CA LEU A 48 4.87 6.34 1.75
C LEU A 48 3.59 6.92 1.12
N ILE A 49 3.72 7.91 0.23
CA ILE A 49 2.56 8.59 -0.39
C ILE A 49 1.89 7.70 -1.43
N GLU A 50 2.69 7.11 -2.33
CA GLU A 50 2.20 6.26 -3.42
C GLU A 50 1.97 4.81 -2.98
N ARG A 51 2.44 4.42 -1.77
CA ARG A 51 2.41 3.04 -1.24
C ARG A 51 3.03 2.03 -2.21
N GLN A 52 4.15 2.41 -2.80
CA GLN A 52 4.87 1.63 -3.81
C GLN A 52 6.30 1.35 -3.37
N VAL A 53 6.95 0.42 -4.08
CA VAL A 53 8.35 0.09 -3.84
C VAL A 53 9.23 1.14 -4.49
N THR A 54 10.20 1.65 -3.75
CA THR A 54 11.26 2.52 -4.27
C THR A 54 12.63 1.91 -3.99
N ARG A 55 13.60 2.17 -4.84
CA ARG A 55 14.94 1.62 -4.76
C ARG A 55 16.00 2.70 -4.88
N ILE A 56 16.99 2.64 -4.00
CA ILE A 56 18.22 3.43 -4.10
C ILE A 56 19.40 2.48 -4.28
N GLU A 57 20.22 2.73 -5.28
CA GLU A 57 21.48 2.03 -5.51
C GLU A 57 22.63 2.86 -4.96
N LEU A 58 23.43 2.24 -4.10
CA LEU A 58 24.61 2.84 -3.48
C LEU A 58 25.86 2.12 -4.00
N PRO A 59 26.61 2.72 -4.93
CA PRO A 59 27.92 2.20 -5.31
C PRO A 59 28.89 2.18 -4.12
N ILE A 60 29.75 1.17 -4.04
CA ILE A 60 30.62 0.97 -2.87
C ILE A 60 31.58 2.13 -2.65
N ASP A 61 32.10 2.72 -3.70
CA ASP A 61 32.98 3.89 -3.65
C ASP A 61 32.28 5.15 -3.10
N VAL A 62 30.98 5.32 -3.41
CA VAL A 62 30.16 6.39 -2.83
C VAL A 62 29.92 6.16 -1.34
N THR A 63 29.62 4.92 -0.92
CA THR A 63 29.42 4.60 0.50
C THR A 63 30.66 4.82 1.36
N LEU A 64 31.84 4.69 0.78
CA LEU A 64 33.13 4.91 1.46
C LEU A 64 33.65 6.35 1.36
N ALA A 65 33.02 7.18 0.52
CA ALA A 65 33.43 8.56 0.33
C ALA A 65 33.08 9.43 1.55
N LYS A 66 33.97 10.38 1.84
CA LYS A 66 33.71 11.38 2.89
C LYS A 66 32.81 12.48 2.35
N VAL A 67 31.77 12.80 3.09
CA VAL A 67 30.91 13.95 2.80
C VAL A 67 31.67 15.24 3.11
N LYS A 68 31.68 16.19 2.16
CA LYS A 68 32.43 17.44 2.26
C LYS A 68 31.70 18.54 3.01
N SER A 69 30.41 18.39 3.27
CA SER A 69 29.57 19.39 3.93
C SER A 69 28.68 18.77 4.99
N GLU A 70 28.33 19.53 6.02
CA GLU A 70 27.27 19.14 6.95
C GLU A 70 25.95 19.25 6.23
N HIS A 71 25.36 18.11 5.88
CA HIS A 71 24.02 18.07 5.36
C HIS A 71 23.04 17.99 6.51
N PHE A 72 22.25 19.04 6.69
CA PHE A 72 21.12 19.00 7.60
C PHE A 72 20.06 18.07 7.00
N MET A 73 19.78 17.00 7.67
CA MET A 73 18.58 16.21 7.37
C MET A 73 17.36 17.00 7.85
N HIS A 74 16.60 17.49 6.91
CA HIS A 74 15.28 18.04 7.24
C HIS A 74 14.37 16.91 7.70
N PRO A 75 13.57 17.11 8.75
CA PRO A 75 12.58 16.12 9.13
C PRO A 75 11.65 15.88 7.93
N LEU A 76 11.40 14.61 7.63
CA LEU A 76 10.49 14.22 6.55
C LEU A 76 9.09 14.74 6.87
N VAL A 77 8.68 15.79 6.19
CA VAL A 77 7.31 16.32 6.32
C VAL A 77 6.39 15.52 5.43
N MET A 78 5.57 14.70 6.05
CA MET A 78 4.52 13.94 5.37
C MET A 78 3.21 14.71 5.45
N SER A 79 2.71 15.12 4.31
CA SER A 79 1.33 15.62 4.19
C SER A 79 0.47 14.51 3.60
N PRO A 80 -0.27 13.76 4.41
CA PRO A 80 -1.16 12.73 3.90
C PRO A 80 -2.23 13.39 3.03
N SER A 81 -2.35 12.95 1.79
CA SER A 81 -3.42 13.39 0.90
C SER A 81 -4.72 12.68 1.30
N THR A 82 -5.72 13.45 1.70
CA THR A 82 -7.06 12.92 1.93
C THR A 82 -7.87 13.06 0.65
N ILE A 83 -8.29 11.93 0.09
CA ILE A 83 -9.20 11.92 -1.06
C ILE A 83 -10.63 11.97 -0.54
N ILE A 84 -11.33 13.07 -0.84
CA ILE A 84 -12.74 13.23 -0.49
C ILE A 84 -13.56 12.93 -1.74
N PRO A 85 -14.39 11.86 -1.76
CA PRO A 85 -15.24 11.58 -2.90
C PRO A 85 -16.32 12.67 -3.06
N PRO A 86 -16.73 13.01 -4.29
CA PRO A 86 -17.81 13.97 -4.50
C PRO A 86 -19.12 13.44 -3.92
N ALA A 87 -19.99 14.34 -3.44
CA ALA A 87 -21.25 13.99 -2.82
C ALA A 87 -22.14 13.10 -3.71
N ALA A 88 -22.13 13.34 -5.03
CA ALA A 88 -22.86 12.53 -6.00
C ALA A 88 -22.39 11.07 -6.06
N ALA A 89 -21.11 10.79 -5.81
CA ALA A 89 -20.58 9.43 -5.76
C ALA A 89 -21.05 8.71 -4.49
N ILE A 90 -21.04 9.42 -3.36
CA ILE A 90 -21.55 8.90 -2.07
C ILE A 90 -23.05 8.61 -2.19
N GLN A 91 -23.81 9.50 -2.82
CA GLN A 91 -25.24 9.32 -3.04
C GLN A 91 -25.53 8.07 -3.88
N LYS A 92 -24.81 7.86 -4.99
CA LYS A 92 -24.95 6.65 -5.82
C LYS A 92 -24.62 5.37 -5.06
N ALA A 93 -23.59 5.39 -4.22
CA ALA A 93 -23.25 4.24 -3.38
C ALA A 93 -24.37 3.94 -2.38
N ALA A 94 -24.93 4.96 -1.72
CA ALA A 94 -26.05 4.82 -0.81
C ALA A 94 -27.32 4.27 -1.50
N GLU A 95 -27.63 4.76 -2.69
CA GLU A 95 -28.75 4.27 -3.49
C GLU A 95 -28.59 2.79 -3.86
N ALA A 96 -27.38 2.36 -4.28
CA ALA A 96 -27.09 0.97 -4.60
C ALA A 96 -27.26 0.07 -3.36
N LEU A 97 -26.72 0.48 -2.21
CA LEU A 97 -26.84 -0.26 -0.95
C LEU A 97 -28.29 -0.37 -0.48
N ASN A 98 -29.07 0.71 -0.60
CA ASN A 98 -30.49 0.75 -0.20
C ASN A 98 -31.38 -0.06 -1.14
N ALA A 99 -30.99 -0.25 -2.39
CA ALA A 99 -31.75 -1.08 -3.35
C ALA A 99 -31.48 -2.57 -3.16
N GLY A 100 -30.39 -2.95 -2.53
CA GLY A 100 -30.02 -4.33 -2.26
C GLY A 100 -30.94 -5.02 -1.26
N LYS A 101 -31.21 -6.30 -1.50
CA LYS A 101 -31.92 -7.19 -0.55
C LYS A 101 -30.96 -8.05 0.26
N LYS A 102 -29.81 -8.36 -0.32
CA LYS A 102 -28.75 -9.15 0.27
C LYS A 102 -27.41 -8.45 0.05
N VAL A 103 -27.13 -7.49 0.90
CA VAL A 103 -25.87 -6.73 0.85
C VAL A 103 -24.78 -7.49 1.59
N SER A 104 -23.55 -7.54 1.02
CA SER A 104 -22.35 -8.03 1.70
C SER A 104 -21.25 -6.98 1.62
N LEU A 105 -20.47 -6.85 2.69
CA LEU A 105 -19.32 -5.94 2.75
C LEU A 105 -18.03 -6.74 2.59
N PHE A 106 -17.31 -6.49 1.50
CA PHE A 106 -15.99 -7.11 1.27
C PHE A 106 -14.88 -6.12 1.63
N CYS A 107 -14.24 -6.35 2.77
CA CYS A 107 -13.35 -5.41 3.41
C CYS A 107 -11.88 -5.77 3.23
N GLY A 108 -11.11 -4.83 2.72
CA GLY A 108 -9.66 -4.91 2.58
C GLY A 108 -8.91 -4.11 3.65
N VAL A 109 -7.57 -4.06 3.55
CA VAL A 109 -6.70 -3.31 4.47
C VAL A 109 -7.00 -1.81 4.50
N GLY A 110 -7.64 -1.27 3.46
CA GLY A 110 -8.10 0.13 3.42
C GLY A 110 -9.11 0.50 4.49
N CYS A 111 -9.75 -0.49 5.12
CA CYS A 111 -10.70 -0.28 6.22
C CYS A 111 -10.03 -0.10 7.60
N ARG A 112 -8.68 -0.13 7.69
CA ARG A 112 -7.96 -0.10 8.97
C ARG A 112 -8.37 1.08 9.86
N ASP A 113 -8.43 2.27 9.27
CA ASP A 113 -8.74 3.50 10.00
C ASP A 113 -10.25 3.83 10.02
N ALA A 114 -11.10 2.93 9.47
CA ALA A 114 -12.54 3.08 9.38
C ALA A 114 -13.30 1.84 9.92
N LYS A 115 -12.67 1.07 10.82
CA LYS A 115 -13.28 -0.15 11.38
C LYS A 115 -14.65 0.12 12.01
N SER A 116 -14.75 1.17 12.82
CA SER A 116 -15.98 1.51 13.53
C SER A 116 -17.13 1.87 12.58
N GLU A 117 -16.81 2.61 11.52
CA GLU A 117 -17.77 3.01 10.49
C GLU A 117 -18.26 1.81 9.67
N VAL A 118 -17.34 0.88 9.35
CA VAL A 118 -17.70 -0.37 8.66
C VAL A 118 -18.62 -1.24 9.51
N LEU A 119 -18.33 -1.39 10.81
CA LEU A 119 -19.18 -2.16 11.72
C LEU A 119 -20.57 -1.53 11.85
N GLN A 120 -20.67 -0.21 12.00
CA GLN A 120 -21.95 0.51 12.05
C GLN A 120 -22.73 0.36 10.73
N LEU A 121 -22.05 0.43 9.59
CA LEU A 121 -22.69 0.22 8.30
C LEU A 121 -23.21 -1.21 8.15
N ALA A 122 -22.41 -2.21 8.56
CA ALA A 122 -22.80 -3.61 8.55
C ALA A 122 -24.04 -3.87 9.42
N GLU A 123 -24.06 -3.33 10.62
CA GLU A 123 -25.21 -3.43 11.52
C GLU A 123 -26.46 -2.79 10.92
N LYS A 124 -26.33 -1.57 10.38
CA LYS A 124 -27.44 -0.84 9.75
C LYS A 124 -28.05 -1.56 8.56
N LEU A 125 -27.23 -2.25 7.76
CA LEU A 125 -27.65 -2.99 6.57
C LEU A 125 -28.03 -4.45 6.88
N GLY A 126 -27.72 -4.95 8.08
CA GLY A 126 -27.78 -6.39 8.37
C GLY A 126 -26.80 -7.20 7.50
N ALA A 127 -25.71 -6.59 7.04
CA ALA A 127 -24.79 -7.13 6.07
C ALA A 127 -23.66 -7.93 6.74
N PRO A 128 -23.31 -9.12 6.23
CA PRO A 128 -22.11 -9.82 6.67
C PRO A 128 -20.85 -9.08 6.19
N ILE A 129 -19.82 -9.10 7.02
CA ILE A 129 -18.49 -8.61 6.69
C ILE A 129 -17.61 -9.79 6.30
N VAL A 130 -17.13 -9.76 5.07
CA VAL A 130 -16.10 -10.68 4.54
C VAL A 130 -14.81 -9.90 4.39
N HIS A 131 -13.68 -10.45 4.79
CA HIS A 131 -12.43 -9.71 4.70
C HIS A 131 -11.37 -10.44 3.86
N THR A 132 -10.41 -9.65 3.34
CA THR A 132 -9.20 -10.19 2.70
C THR A 132 -8.22 -10.71 3.75
N LEU A 133 -7.23 -11.51 3.33
CA LEU A 133 -6.16 -11.97 4.23
C LEU A 133 -5.44 -10.81 4.94
N ARG A 134 -5.16 -9.70 4.22
CA ARG A 134 -4.48 -8.52 4.79
C ARG A 134 -5.35 -7.68 5.74
N ALA A 135 -6.64 -7.96 5.81
CA ALA A 135 -7.56 -7.29 6.72
C ALA A 135 -7.96 -8.15 7.93
N LYS A 136 -7.36 -9.34 8.06
CA LYS A 136 -7.68 -10.28 9.16
C LYS A 136 -7.37 -9.72 10.55
N ASP A 137 -6.38 -8.84 10.67
CA ASP A 137 -6.01 -8.17 11.91
C ASP A 137 -6.89 -6.94 12.23
N ILE A 138 -7.78 -6.56 11.31
CA ILE A 138 -8.72 -5.44 11.50
C ILE A 138 -10.03 -5.96 12.07
N PHE A 139 -10.55 -7.07 11.53
CA PHE A 139 -11.85 -7.62 11.87
C PHE A 139 -11.69 -8.94 12.62
N ASP A 140 -12.34 -9.05 13.77
CA ASP A 140 -12.37 -10.26 14.60
C ASP A 140 -13.73 -10.95 14.49
N TYR A 141 -13.76 -12.27 14.68
CA TYR A 141 -15.02 -13.03 14.77
C TYR A 141 -15.94 -12.58 15.92
N GLY A 142 -15.41 -11.88 16.91
CA GLY A 142 -16.17 -11.23 17.96
C GLY A 142 -16.89 -9.95 17.53
N ASP A 143 -16.60 -9.40 16.38
CA ASP A 143 -17.18 -8.15 15.88
C ASP A 143 -18.57 -8.35 15.21
N GLY A 144 -19.40 -9.21 15.73
CA GLY A 144 -20.81 -9.35 15.32
C GLY A 144 -21.02 -9.88 13.90
N ASN A 145 -21.00 -9.04 12.90
CA ASN A 145 -21.33 -9.41 11.50
C ASN A 145 -20.15 -10.01 10.71
N VAL A 146 -18.99 -10.23 11.33
CA VAL A 146 -17.82 -10.80 10.64
C VAL A 146 -18.02 -12.29 10.41
N VAL A 147 -18.08 -12.70 9.14
CA VAL A 147 -18.29 -14.10 8.75
C VAL A 147 -17.04 -14.79 8.23
N GLY A 148 -15.96 -14.06 8.09
CA GLY A 148 -14.64 -14.59 7.84
C GLY A 148 -13.96 -14.13 6.56
N LEU A 149 -13.01 -14.95 6.12
CA LEU A 149 -12.09 -14.72 5.02
C LEU A 149 -12.62 -15.36 3.74
N THR A 150 -12.41 -14.70 2.59
CA THR A 150 -12.56 -15.32 1.27
C THR A 150 -11.25 -15.29 0.48
N GLY A 151 -11.18 -16.09 -0.56
CA GLY A 151 -10.01 -16.30 -1.40
C GLY A 151 -9.48 -17.73 -1.32
N LEU A 152 -8.24 -17.96 -1.78
CA LEU A 152 -7.64 -19.30 -1.88
C LEU A 152 -7.66 -20.10 -0.56
N ILE A 153 -7.49 -19.40 0.57
CA ILE A 153 -7.50 -19.99 1.91
C ILE A 153 -8.73 -19.53 2.71
N GLY A 154 -9.79 -19.15 2.00
CA GLY A 154 -11.04 -18.69 2.59
C GLY A 154 -11.87 -19.81 3.19
N ASN A 155 -12.87 -19.43 3.95
CA ASN A 155 -13.83 -20.35 4.55
C ASN A 155 -15.19 -20.30 3.84
N PRO A 156 -16.02 -21.35 3.94
CA PRO A 156 -17.30 -21.44 3.24
C PRO A 156 -18.24 -20.27 3.54
N SER A 157 -18.27 -19.77 4.79
CA SER A 157 -19.13 -18.64 5.19
C SER A 157 -18.79 -17.36 4.41
N GLY A 158 -17.49 -17.03 4.28
CA GLY A 158 -17.05 -15.88 3.49
C GLY A 158 -17.35 -16.04 2.00
N TYR A 159 -17.18 -17.26 1.45
CA TYR A 159 -17.52 -17.54 0.06
C TYR A 159 -19.01 -17.35 -0.20
N HIS A 160 -19.89 -17.97 0.60
CA HIS A 160 -21.34 -17.88 0.41
C HIS A 160 -21.87 -16.46 0.59
N ALA A 161 -21.33 -15.71 1.56
CA ALA A 161 -21.74 -14.33 1.76
C ALA A 161 -21.49 -13.44 0.53
N ILE A 162 -20.42 -13.69 -0.21
CA ILE A 162 -20.14 -12.98 -1.47
C ILE A 162 -20.96 -13.54 -2.63
N TRP A 163 -21.08 -14.87 -2.74
CA TRP A 163 -21.76 -15.51 -3.86
C TRP A 163 -23.26 -15.23 -3.87
N ASP A 164 -23.89 -15.21 -2.69
CA ASP A 164 -25.34 -15.12 -2.53
C ASP A 164 -25.84 -13.67 -2.42
N CYS A 165 -24.95 -12.67 -2.42
CA CYS A 165 -25.37 -11.26 -2.35
C CYS A 165 -25.81 -10.72 -3.71
N ASP A 166 -26.67 -9.71 -3.69
CA ASP A 166 -27.09 -8.95 -4.86
C ASP A 166 -26.39 -7.58 -4.95
N VAL A 167 -25.76 -7.14 -3.84
CA VAL A 167 -24.91 -5.96 -3.78
C VAL A 167 -23.65 -6.29 -2.94
N LEU A 168 -22.48 -6.07 -3.55
CA LEU A 168 -21.17 -6.24 -2.94
C LEU A 168 -20.43 -4.91 -2.88
#